data_720ed1edbfd23547ec3a9a6ceca5cb77
#
_entry.id   720ed1edbfd23547ec3a9a6ceca5cb77
#
_cell.length_a   1.000
_cell.length_b   1.000
_cell.length_c   1.000
_cell.angle_alpha   90.00
_cell.angle_beta   90.00
_cell.angle_gamma   90.00
#
_symmetry.space_group_name_H-M   'P 1'
#
loop_
_entity.id
_entity.type
_entity.pdbx_description
1 polymer ?
#
loop_
_entity_poly.entity_id
_entity_poly.type
_entity_poly.pdbx_seq_one_letter_code
_entity_poly.pdbx_strand_id
1 'polypeptide(L)'
;MPIKVQSDLPAKGILENENIFVMDEYRATHQNIRPLQICILNLMPIKQDTELQLLRALSNTPLQIDVSFMKMNSHVSLNTPIQHLNKFYSTFDELKEKKFDGLIITGAPVEQIPFEEVDYWPELCEIMDWTKSHVTSTFHICWGAQAGLYYHFGLEKVLLPKKLFGVYRHKVMNRKIPLVRGFDDYFMIPHSRHTAVRSEDIHNCKDLTVLAESEEAGVLLCMTEGGKQIFVMGHPEYDRYTLHNEYQRDKGKGLSIDLPKNYYPEDDDTKKPALQWRSHSNNLYSNWLNYYVYQVTPYDLDEISPAAWI
;
A
#
# COMPACT_ATOMS: atom_id res chain seq x y z
N MET A 1 19.38 -6.14 -3.56
CA MET A 1 19.68 -5.41 -4.81
C MET A 1 18.65 -4.29 -4.95
N PRO A 2 18.95 -3.21 -5.69
CA PRO A 2 18.20 -1.97 -5.53
C PRO A 2 16.97 -1.89 -6.43
N ILE A 3 16.06 -0.96 -6.07
CA ILE A 3 14.97 -0.53 -6.92
C ILE A 3 15.55 0.20 -8.14
N LYS A 4 15.07 -0.15 -9.33
CA LYS A 4 15.30 0.62 -10.55
C LYS A 4 14.27 1.74 -10.63
N VAL A 5 14.75 2.97 -10.76
CA VAL A 5 13.92 4.16 -10.96
C VAL A 5 14.47 4.99 -12.12
N GLN A 6 13.65 5.86 -12.70
CA GLN A 6 14.12 6.83 -13.67
C GLN A 6 15.15 7.78 -13.04
N SER A 7 16.21 8.10 -13.77
CA SER A 7 17.38 8.83 -13.25
C SER A 7 17.03 10.22 -12.69
N ASP A 8 15.95 10.81 -13.17
CA ASP A 8 15.48 12.17 -12.82
C ASP A 8 14.22 12.14 -11.91
N LEU A 9 13.81 10.98 -11.38
CA LEU A 9 12.76 10.90 -10.38
C LEU A 9 13.21 11.62 -9.10
N PRO A 10 12.43 12.60 -8.58
CA PRO A 10 12.83 13.39 -7.39
C PRO A 10 13.11 12.52 -6.15
N ALA A 11 12.38 11.41 -5.99
CA ALA A 11 12.57 10.46 -4.89
C ALA A 11 13.98 9.83 -4.88
N LYS A 12 14.65 9.69 -6.04
CA LYS A 12 15.98 9.05 -6.14
C LYS A 12 17.01 9.74 -5.24
N GLY A 13 17.16 11.06 -5.34
CA GLY A 13 18.14 11.81 -4.55
C GLY A 13 17.86 11.74 -3.04
N ILE A 14 16.59 11.68 -2.64
CA ILE A 14 16.21 11.55 -1.23
C ILE A 14 16.59 10.17 -0.70
N LEU A 15 16.27 9.12 -1.46
CA LEU A 15 16.61 7.73 -1.09
C LEU A 15 18.13 7.53 -0.97
N GLU A 16 18.91 8.05 -1.91
CA GLU A 16 20.38 8.00 -1.87
C GLU A 16 20.95 8.72 -0.63
N ASN A 17 20.40 9.87 -0.24
CA ASN A 17 20.78 10.59 0.98
C ASN A 17 20.42 9.80 2.27
N GLU A 18 19.44 8.91 2.21
CA GLU A 18 19.08 8.00 3.30
C GLU A 18 19.91 6.71 3.31
N ASN A 19 20.97 6.61 2.51
CA ASN A 19 21.78 5.40 2.29
C ASN A 19 20.97 4.21 1.75
N ILE A 20 19.88 4.49 1.04
CA ILE A 20 19.10 3.49 0.31
C ILE A 20 19.66 3.40 -1.10
N PHE A 21 20.14 2.23 -1.47
CA PHE A 21 20.72 2.04 -2.79
C PHE A 21 19.63 1.95 -3.87
N VAL A 22 19.65 2.89 -4.80
CA VAL A 22 18.75 2.98 -5.95
C VAL A 22 19.55 2.77 -7.23
N MET A 23 19.02 2.01 -8.19
CA MET A 23 19.66 1.71 -9.46
C MET A 23 19.07 2.57 -10.57
N ASP A 24 19.92 3.15 -11.40
CA ASP A 24 19.48 3.79 -12.64
C ASP A 24 19.32 2.77 -13.78
N GLU A 25 18.73 3.23 -14.88
CA GLU A 25 18.45 2.38 -16.05
C GLU A 25 19.71 1.79 -16.67
N TYR A 26 20.81 2.55 -16.72
CA TYR A 26 22.07 2.09 -17.31
C TYR A 26 22.63 0.89 -16.58
N ARG A 27 22.68 0.96 -15.24
CA ARG A 27 23.19 -0.13 -14.41
C ARG A 27 22.28 -1.35 -14.43
N ALA A 28 20.95 -1.14 -14.47
CA ALA A 28 19.97 -2.23 -14.51
C ALA A 28 20.06 -3.07 -15.79
N THR A 29 20.35 -2.45 -16.93
CA THR A 29 20.42 -3.15 -18.24
C THR A 29 21.71 -3.97 -18.43
N HIS A 30 22.70 -3.81 -17.55
CA HIS A 30 23.98 -4.55 -17.65
C HIS A 30 24.06 -5.76 -16.71
N GLN A 31 22.93 -6.17 -16.11
CA GLN A 31 22.84 -7.38 -15.29
C GLN A 31 21.87 -8.38 -15.92
N ASN A 32 22.29 -9.64 -16.09
CA ASN A 32 21.45 -10.74 -16.60
C ASN A 32 20.47 -11.25 -15.51
N ILE A 33 19.66 -10.35 -14.94
CA ILE A 33 18.66 -10.67 -13.92
C ILE A 33 17.34 -10.06 -14.38
N ARG A 34 16.28 -10.86 -14.43
CA ARG A 34 14.93 -10.33 -14.66
C ARG A 34 14.48 -9.57 -13.38
N PRO A 35 14.33 -8.24 -13.43
CA PRO A 35 13.77 -7.50 -12.32
C PRO A 35 12.28 -7.81 -12.15
N LEU A 36 11.80 -7.80 -10.92
CA LEU A 36 10.36 -7.88 -10.65
C LEU A 36 9.67 -6.63 -11.16
N GLN A 37 8.62 -6.80 -11.93
CA GLN A 37 7.79 -5.73 -12.45
C GLN A 37 6.70 -5.39 -11.43
N ILE A 38 6.86 -4.29 -10.71
CA ILE A 38 5.90 -3.83 -9.70
C ILE A 38 5.18 -2.59 -10.21
N CYS A 39 3.85 -2.65 -10.26
CA CYS A 39 3.02 -1.47 -10.55
C CYS A 39 2.49 -0.86 -9.26
N ILE A 40 2.40 0.46 -9.18
CA ILE A 40 1.81 1.20 -8.08
C ILE A 40 0.69 2.08 -8.62
N LEU A 41 -0.55 1.69 -8.37
CA LEU A 41 -1.72 2.55 -8.60
C LEU A 41 -1.81 3.52 -7.42
N ASN A 42 -1.37 4.76 -7.66
CA ASN A 42 -1.27 5.78 -6.64
C ASN A 42 -2.52 6.69 -6.66
N LEU A 43 -3.45 6.44 -5.73
CA LEU A 43 -4.70 7.18 -5.55
C LEU A 43 -4.55 8.35 -4.55
N MET A 44 -3.38 8.48 -3.90
CA MET A 44 -3.15 9.53 -2.91
C MET A 44 -3.05 10.91 -3.57
N PRO A 45 -3.49 11.98 -2.87
CA PRO A 45 -3.52 13.33 -3.43
C PRO A 45 -2.12 13.94 -3.62
N ILE A 46 -1.19 13.71 -2.69
CA ILE A 46 0.22 14.14 -2.80
C ILE A 46 1.03 12.92 -3.22
N LYS A 47 1.09 12.70 -4.53
CA LYS A 47 1.68 11.47 -5.09
C LYS A 47 3.16 11.32 -4.78
N GLN A 48 3.93 12.39 -4.77
CA GLN A 48 5.37 12.37 -4.52
C GLN A 48 5.73 11.86 -3.12
N ASP A 49 4.94 12.19 -2.10
CA ASP A 49 5.16 11.67 -0.74
C ASP A 49 4.93 10.14 -0.71
N THR A 50 3.86 9.68 -1.35
CA THR A 50 3.51 8.26 -1.42
C THR A 50 4.53 7.48 -2.26
N GLU A 51 5.03 8.05 -3.36
CA GLU A 51 6.13 7.48 -4.14
C GLU A 51 7.34 7.20 -3.26
N LEU A 52 7.80 8.22 -2.52
CA LEU A 52 8.97 8.11 -1.65
C LEU A 52 8.75 7.05 -0.54
N GLN A 53 7.58 7.05 0.09
CA GLN A 53 7.23 6.11 1.15
C GLN A 53 7.24 4.66 0.64
N LEU A 54 6.59 4.39 -0.49
CA LEU A 54 6.52 3.04 -1.06
C LEU A 54 7.87 2.59 -1.64
N LEU A 55 8.60 3.46 -2.33
CA LEU A 55 9.93 3.13 -2.83
C LEU A 55 10.89 2.78 -1.68
N ARG A 56 10.83 3.50 -0.56
CA ARG A 56 11.61 3.18 0.64
C ARG A 56 11.22 1.83 1.22
N ALA A 57 9.94 1.51 1.30
CA ALA A 57 9.46 0.22 1.80
C ALA A 57 9.89 -0.94 0.89
N LEU A 58 9.77 -0.78 -0.42
CA LEU A 58 10.14 -1.78 -1.42
C LEU A 58 11.66 -1.96 -1.55
N SER A 59 12.48 -0.97 -1.17
CA SER A 59 13.95 -1.06 -1.28
C SER A 59 14.61 -2.00 -0.27
N ASN A 60 13.88 -2.42 0.76
CA ASN A 60 14.42 -3.29 1.82
C ASN A 60 14.40 -4.78 1.42
N THR A 61 14.90 -5.11 0.23
CA THR A 61 15.01 -6.47 -0.29
C THR A 61 16.26 -6.62 -1.16
N PRO A 62 16.85 -7.83 -1.25
CA PRO A 62 17.92 -8.10 -2.21
C PRO A 62 17.41 -8.28 -3.66
N LEU A 63 16.12 -8.33 -3.89
CA LEU A 63 15.53 -8.52 -5.20
C LEU A 63 15.62 -7.22 -6.04
N GLN A 64 15.88 -7.36 -7.31
CA GLN A 64 15.81 -6.23 -8.25
C GLN A 64 14.36 -5.95 -8.60
N ILE A 65 13.94 -4.70 -8.49
CA ILE A 65 12.56 -4.26 -8.71
C ILE A 65 12.56 -3.12 -9.75
N ASP A 66 11.70 -3.22 -10.73
CA ASP A 66 11.37 -2.18 -11.70
C ASP A 66 9.96 -1.67 -11.37
N VAL A 67 9.84 -0.39 -11.06
CA VAL A 67 8.58 0.21 -10.59
C VAL A 67 7.94 1.04 -11.69
N SER A 68 6.68 0.75 -12.00
CA SER A 68 5.80 1.55 -12.84
C SER A 68 4.75 2.24 -11.98
N PHE A 69 4.57 3.55 -12.14
CA PHE A 69 3.48 4.27 -11.48
C PHE A 69 2.28 4.39 -12.41
N MET A 70 1.11 4.04 -11.87
CA MET A 70 -0.19 4.14 -12.53
C MET A 70 -1.02 5.24 -11.88
N LYS A 71 -1.70 6.04 -12.70
CA LYS A 71 -2.72 7.00 -12.30
C LYS A 71 -4.06 6.67 -12.94
N MET A 72 -5.16 7.12 -12.34
CA MET A 72 -6.48 7.07 -12.95
C MET A 72 -6.54 7.96 -14.19
N ASN A 73 -7.16 7.47 -15.24
CA ASN A 73 -7.44 8.22 -16.46
C ASN A 73 -8.67 9.13 -16.26
N SER A 74 -9.68 8.62 -15.57
CA SER A 74 -10.95 9.30 -15.29
C SER A 74 -10.87 10.37 -14.20
N HIS A 75 -9.72 10.55 -13.52
CA HIS A 75 -9.57 11.50 -12.42
C HIS A 75 -8.40 12.47 -12.62
N VAL A 76 -8.65 13.75 -12.42
CA VAL A 76 -7.61 14.80 -12.49
C VAL A 76 -7.02 15.05 -11.10
N SER A 77 -5.73 14.74 -10.94
CA SER A 77 -5.02 15.02 -9.70
C SER A 77 -4.74 16.53 -9.55
N LEU A 78 -5.30 17.16 -8.53
CA LEU A 78 -5.17 18.60 -8.28
C LEU A 78 -3.92 18.97 -7.46
N ASN A 79 -3.36 18.03 -6.69
CA ASN A 79 -2.28 18.30 -5.73
C ASN A 79 -0.90 17.83 -6.20
N THR A 80 -0.80 17.33 -7.43
CA THR A 80 0.47 16.89 -8.02
C THR A 80 0.68 17.63 -9.34
N PRO A 81 1.86 18.22 -9.59
CA PRO A 81 2.13 18.94 -10.83
C PRO A 81 1.93 18.07 -12.07
N ILE A 82 1.21 18.57 -13.06
CA ILE A 82 0.91 17.83 -14.29
C ILE A 82 2.17 17.37 -15.04
N GLN A 83 3.24 18.17 -14.97
CA GLN A 83 4.54 17.80 -15.57
C GLN A 83 5.12 16.55 -14.93
N HIS A 84 5.00 16.39 -13.60
CA HIS A 84 5.43 15.20 -12.88
C HIS A 84 4.60 13.99 -13.30
N LEU A 85 3.27 14.15 -13.36
CA LEU A 85 2.36 13.08 -13.79
C LEU A 85 2.67 12.61 -15.21
N ASN A 86 2.82 13.52 -16.16
CA ASN A 86 3.08 13.18 -17.56
C ASN A 86 4.45 12.51 -17.76
N LYS A 87 5.38 12.73 -16.86
CA LYS A 87 6.73 12.19 -16.98
C LYS A 87 6.90 10.83 -16.33
N PHE A 88 6.26 10.60 -15.17
CA PHE A 88 6.51 9.44 -14.33
C PHE A 88 5.33 8.48 -14.21
N TYR A 89 4.13 8.88 -14.64
CA TYR A 89 2.91 8.07 -14.52
C TYR A 89 2.38 7.66 -15.88
N SER A 90 1.94 6.42 -15.97
CA SER A 90 1.13 5.91 -17.07
C SER A 90 -0.33 5.79 -16.65
N THR A 91 -1.23 5.82 -17.62
CA THR A 91 -2.65 5.50 -17.42
C THR A 91 -2.87 4.00 -17.48
N PHE A 92 -4.05 3.55 -17.04
CA PHE A 92 -4.43 2.14 -17.17
C PHE A 92 -4.43 1.69 -18.63
N ASP A 93 -4.96 2.52 -19.54
CA ASP A 93 -4.99 2.21 -20.98
C ASP A 93 -3.60 1.96 -21.59
N GLU A 94 -2.57 2.64 -21.08
CA GLU A 94 -1.18 2.43 -21.52
C GLU A 94 -0.53 1.18 -20.93
N LEU A 95 -1.10 0.63 -19.85
CA LEU A 95 -0.53 -0.50 -19.09
C LEU A 95 -1.35 -1.79 -19.20
N LYS A 96 -2.61 -1.75 -19.63
CA LYS A 96 -3.54 -2.90 -19.58
C LYS A 96 -3.09 -4.15 -20.33
N GLU A 97 -2.26 -3.99 -21.37
CA GLU A 97 -1.68 -5.12 -22.11
C GLU A 97 -0.44 -5.72 -21.44
N LYS A 98 0.10 -5.06 -20.38
CA LYS A 98 1.27 -5.53 -19.66
C LYS A 98 0.84 -6.43 -18.51
N LYS A 99 1.74 -7.36 -18.17
CA LYS A 99 1.61 -8.16 -16.96
C LYS A 99 2.65 -7.73 -15.94
N PHE A 100 2.31 -7.88 -14.67
CA PHE A 100 3.13 -7.46 -13.54
C PHE A 100 3.29 -8.59 -12.52
N ASP A 101 4.46 -8.66 -11.91
CA ASP A 101 4.69 -9.56 -10.78
C ASP A 101 3.88 -9.14 -9.55
N GLY A 102 3.75 -7.84 -9.32
CA GLY A 102 2.96 -7.31 -8.21
C GLY A 102 2.31 -5.97 -8.53
N LEU A 103 1.19 -5.70 -7.87
CA LEU A 103 0.51 -4.40 -7.90
C LEU A 103 0.24 -3.90 -6.48
N ILE A 104 0.49 -2.62 -6.23
CA ILE A 104 0.05 -1.93 -5.01
C ILE A 104 -1.06 -0.97 -5.38
N ILE A 105 -2.22 -1.07 -4.69
CA ILE A 105 -3.31 -0.10 -4.76
C ILE A 105 -3.30 0.70 -3.45
N THR A 106 -3.03 2.00 -3.53
CA THR A 106 -2.89 2.85 -2.35
C THR A 106 -4.23 3.25 -1.74
N GLY A 107 -4.19 3.88 -0.58
CA GLY A 107 -5.33 4.61 -0.02
C GLY A 107 -5.74 5.80 -0.88
N ALA A 108 -6.90 6.38 -0.54
CA ALA A 108 -7.44 7.60 -1.14
C ALA A 108 -8.27 8.37 -0.11
N PRO A 109 -8.32 9.72 -0.16
CA PRO A 109 -9.06 10.53 0.81
C PRO A 109 -10.56 10.68 0.45
N VAL A 110 -11.19 9.61 -0.04
CA VAL A 110 -12.60 9.56 -0.48
C VAL A 110 -13.43 8.56 0.36
N GLU A 111 -12.96 8.24 1.53
CA GLU A 111 -13.51 7.16 2.36
C GLU A 111 -14.93 7.45 2.90
N GLN A 112 -15.33 8.71 3.01
CA GLN A 112 -16.63 9.10 3.58
C GLN A 112 -17.79 9.10 2.58
N ILE A 113 -17.52 8.93 1.29
CA ILE A 113 -18.55 8.81 0.26
C ILE A 113 -18.72 7.35 -0.16
N PRO A 114 -19.92 6.90 -0.60
CA PRO A 114 -20.12 5.57 -1.15
C PRO A 114 -19.10 5.25 -2.27
N PHE A 115 -18.75 3.98 -2.43
CA PHE A 115 -17.78 3.61 -3.47
C PHE A 115 -18.27 3.98 -4.87
N GLU A 116 -19.55 3.78 -5.15
CA GLU A 116 -20.18 4.05 -6.45
C GLU A 116 -20.25 5.55 -6.80
N GLU A 117 -20.12 6.43 -5.80
CA GLU A 117 -20.10 7.89 -5.98
C GLU A 117 -18.68 8.44 -6.20
N VAL A 118 -17.64 7.60 -6.08
CA VAL A 118 -16.27 7.98 -6.41
C VAL A 118 -16.13 8.07 -7.93
N ASP A 119 -15.69 9.22 -8.44
CA ASP A 119 -15.63 9.54 -9.87
C ASP A 119 -14.86 8.50 -10.71
N TYR A 120 -13.81 7.89 -10.15
CA TYR A 120 -13.01 6.84 -10.80
C TYR A 120 -13.40 5.41 -10.40
N TRP A 121 -14.51 5.20 -9.69
CA TRP A 121 -14.91 3.85 -9.23
C TRP A 121 -15.06 2.83 -10.38
N PRO A 122 -15.70 3.17 -11.52
CA PRO A 122 -15.81 2.22 -12.63
C PRO A 122 -14.44 1.78 -13.17
N GLU A 123 -13.49 2.71 -13.33
CA GLU A 123 -12.12 2.41 -13.78
C GLU A 123 -11.38 1.57 -12.75
N LEU A 124 -11.54 1.86 -11.45
CA LEU A 124 -10.93 1.07 -10.38
C LEU A 124 -11.46 -0.37 -10.38
N CYS A 125 -12.76 -0.58 -10.61
CA CYS A 125 -13.36 -1.91 -10.75
C CYS A 125 -12.75 -2.67 -11.95
N GLU A 126 -12.57 -2.00 -13.09
CA GLU A 126 -11.94 -2.58 -14.28
C GLU A 126 -10.48 -2.99 -13.97
N ILE A 127 -9.72 -2.13 -13.28
CA ILE A 127 -8.36 -2.43 -12.86
C ILE A 127 -8.35 -3.63 -11.90
N MET A 128 -9.23 -3.68 -10.90
CA MET A 128 -9.30 -4.81 -9.95
C MET A 128 -9.67 -6.11 -10.66
N ASP A 129 -10.52 -6.07 -11.69
CA ASP A 129 -10.83 -7.24 -12.50
C ASP A 129 -9.62 -7.68 -13.35
N TRP A 130 -8.95 -6.73 -13.99
CA TRP A 130 -7.72 -6.94 -14.75
C TRP A 130 -6.61 -7.59 -13.92
N THR A 131 -6.49 -7.26 -12.61
CA THR A 131 -5.47 -7.86 -11.74
C THR A 131 -5.59 -9.38 -11.65
N LYS A 132 -6.79 -9.94 -11.86
CA LYS A 132 -7.03 -11.39 -11.77
C LYS A 132 -6.19 -12.18 -12.76
N SER A 133 -5.93 -11.62 -13.94
CA SER A 133 -5.21 -12.29 -15.05
C SER A 133 -3.85 -11.69 -15.38
N HIS A 134 -3.56 -10.46 -14.92
CA HIS A 134 -2.36 -9.72 -15.33
C HIS A 134 -1.37 -9.46 -14.18
N VAL A 135 -1.74 -9.78 -12.94
CA VAL A 135 -0.89 -9.53 -11.77
C VAL A 135 -0.77 -10.80 -10.93
N THR A 136 0.43 -11.16 -10.50
CA THR A 136 0.62 -12.34 -9.65
C THR A 136 0.06 -12.12 -8.25
N SER A 137 0.36 -10.99 -7.60
CA SER A 137 -0.15 -10.64 -6.27
C SER A 137 -0.47 -9.16 -6.17
N THR A 138 -1.65 -8.82 -5.64
CA THR A 138 -2.10 -7.42 -5.43
C THR A 138 -2.12 -7.08 -3.94
N PHE A 139 -1.50 -5.95 -3.59
CA PHE A 139 -1.37 -5.44 -2.23
C PHE A 139 -2.19 -4.14 -2.09
N HIS A 140 -3.28 -4.20 -1.34
CA HIS A 140 -4.20 -3.10 -1.14
C HIS A 140 -3.93 -2.39 0.20
N ILE A 141 -3.92 -1.05 0.21
CA ILE A 141 -3.62 -0.25 1.40
C ILE A 141 -4.81 0.64 1.77
N CYS A 142 -5.20 0.65 3.04
CA CYS A 142 -6.18 1.53 3.67
C CYS A 142 -7.52 1.57 2.89
N TRP A 143 -7.88 2.70 2.29
CA TRP A 143 -9.10 2.79 1.46
C TRP A 143 -9.05 1.83 0.26
N GLY A 144 -7.90 1.66 -0.37
CA GLY A 144 -7.73 0.66 -1.43
C GLY A 144 -8.02 -0.76 -0.94
N ALA A 145 -7.70 -1.07 0.33
CA ALA A 145 -8.05 -2.36 0.94
C ALA A 145 -9.56 -2.48 1.18
N GLN A 146 -10.23 -1.41 1.65
CA GLN A 146 -11.69 -1.41 1.79
C GLN A 146 -12.38 -1.53 0.43
N ALA A 147 -11.90 -0.83 -0.60
CA ALA A 147 -12.39 -0.93 -1.96
C ALA A 147 -12.26 -2.33 -2.55
N GLY A 148 -11.10 -2.95 -2.35
CA GLY A 148 -10.86 -4.33 -2.79
C GLY A 148 -11.73 -5.35 -2.05
N LEU A 149 -11.91 -5.22 -0.73
CA LEU A 149 -12.80 -6.07 0.05
C LEU A 149 -14.27 -5.93 -0.39
N TYR A 150 -14.70 -4.72 -0.69
CA TYR A 150 -16.04 -4.47 -1.21
C TYR A 150 -16.22 -5.07 -2.60
N TYR A 151 -15.31 -4.77 -3.52
CA TYR A 151 -15.41 -5.23 -4.91
C TYR A 151 -15.37 -6.75 -5.04
N HIS A 152 -14.44 -7.42 -4.34
CA HIS A 152 -14.23 -8.85 -4.50
C HIS A 152 -15.14 -9.71 -3.64
N PHE A 153 -15.58 -9.23 -2.47
CA PHE A 153 -16.29 -10.03 -1.46
C PHE A 153 -17.59 -9.39 -0.98
N GLY A 154 -17.96 -8.20 -1.46
CA GLY A 154 -19.17 -7.49 -1.03
C GLY A 154 -19.13 -7.02 0.43
N LEU A 155 -17.94 -6.89 1.04
CA LEU A 155 -17.78 -6.44 2.41
C LEU A 155 -17.85 -4.93 2.49
N GLU A 156 -18.93 -4.41 3.09
CA GLU A 156 -19.20 -2.98 3.17
C GLU A 156 -18.31 -2.28 4.20
N LYS A 157 -17.94 -1.03 3.90
CA LYS A 157 -17.34 -0.14 4.88
C LYS A 157 -18.42 0.53 5.74
N VAL A 158 -18.09 0.81 6.98
CA VAL A 158 -18.93 1.55 7.92
C VAL A 158 -18.22 2.80 8.40
N LEU A 159 -18.96 3.87 8.62
CA LEU A 159 -18.41 5.10 9.22
C LEU A 159 -18.09 4.84 10.70
N LEU A 160 -16.89 5.22 11.11
CA LEU A 160 -16.48 5.17 12.52
C LEU A 160 -17.09 6.35 13.29
N PRO A 161 -17.42 6.17 14.57
CA PRO A 161 -17.91 7.26 15.42
C PRO A 161 -16.90 8.41 15.54
N LYS A 162 -15.61 8.10 15.42
CA LYS A 162 -14.47 9.00 15.51
C LYS A 162 -13.38 8.53 14.56
N LYS A 163 -12.61 9.47 14.01
CA LYS A 163 -11.44 9.15 13.20
C LYS A 163 -10.48 8.24 13.96
N LEU A 164 -10.14 7.11 13.38
CA LEU A 164 -9.07 6.26 13.86
C LEU A 164 -7.74 6.87 13.43
N PHE A 165 -7.06 7.55 14.36
CA PHE A 165 -5.90 8.39 14.09
C PHE A 165 -4.79 8.16 15.10
N GLY A 166 -3.67 7.60 14.65
CA GLY A 166 -2.55 7.29 15.55
C GLY A 166 -1.84 5.99 15.18
N VAL A 167 -1.08 5.45 16.13
CA VAL A 167 -0.31 4.22 16.02
C VAL A 167 -0.91 3.17 16.96
N TYR A 168 -1.38 2.08 16.39
CA TYR A 168 -2.14 1.06 17.12
C TYR A 168 -1.36 -0.25 17.21
N ARG A 169 -1.54 -0.94 18.33
CA ARG A 169 -0.95 -2.25 18.61
C ARG A 169 -1.80 -3.34 17.98
N HIS A 170 -1.16 -4.22 17.21
CA HIS A 170 -1.79 -5.36 16.54
C HIS A 170 -1.17 -6.66 17.04
N LYS A 171 -1.99 -7.70 17.11
CA LYS A 171 -1.59 -9.07 17.44
C LYS A 171 -1.49 -9.89 16.16
N VAL A 172 -0.44 -10.68 16.01
CA VAL A 172 -0.33 -11.68 14.94
C VAL A 172 -1.27 -12.85 15.27
N MET A 173 -2.19 -13.16 14.37
CA MET A 173 -3.21 -14.19 14.54
C MET A 173 -2.76 -15.57 14.01
N ASN A 174 -1.96 -15.58 12.93
CA ASN A 174 -1.49 -16.83 12.34
C ASN A 174 -0.01 -16.72 11.92
N ARG A 175 0.88 -17.23 12.78
CA ARG A 175 2.34 -17.20 12.56
C ARG A 175 2.86 -18.15 11.49
N LYS A 176 2.03 -19.10 11.02
CA LYS A 176 2.43 -20.09 10.01
C LYS A 176 2.47 -19.48 8.61
N ILE A 177 1.81 -18.35 8.42
CA ILE A 177 1.71 -17.69 7.12
C ILE A 177 2.99 -16.86 6.87
N PRO A 178 3.68 -17.08 5.72
CA PRO A 178 4.95 -16.40 5.41
C PRO A 178 4.88 -14.88 5.42
N LEU A 179 3.71 -14.28 5.15
CA LEU A 179 3.54 -12.83 5.11
C LEU A 179 3.89 -12.13 6.44
N VAL A 180 3.67 -12.80 7.57
CA VAL A 180 4.01 -12.31 8.92
C VAL A 180 5.28 -12.94 9.50
N ARG A 181 6.10 -13.57 8.65
CA ARG A 181 7.37 -14.15 9.10
C ARG A 181 8.31 -13.08 9.64
N GLY A 182 8.88 -13.34 10.81
CA GLY A 182 9.77 -12.39 11.49
C GLY A 182 9.06 -11.30 12.27
N PHE A 183 7.72 -11.35 12.36
CA PHE A 183 6.98 -10.43 13.23
C PHE A 183 7.05 -10.90 14.69
N ASP A 184 7.03 -9.94 15.61
CA ASP A 184 6.77 -10.18 17.02
C ASP A 184 5.31 -10.59 17.25
N ASP A 185 4.95 -11.04 18.46
CA ASP A 185 3.55 -11.37 18.81
C ASP A 185 2.64 -10.16 18.68
N TYR A 186 3.21 -8.98 18.97
CA TYR A 186 2.55 -7.70 18.87
C TYR A 186 3.46 -6.70 18.16
N PHE A 187 2.86 -5.86 17.36
CA PHE A 187 3.56 -4.81 16.63
C PHE A 187 2.68 -3.57 16.43
N MET A 188 3.32 -2.47 16.08
CA MET A 188 2.65 -1.18 15.94
C MET A 188 2.51 -0.82 14.46
N ILE A 189 1.32 -0.31 14.05
CA ILE A 189 1.09 0.23 12.69
C ILE A 189 0.28 1.52 12.79
N PRO A 190 0.61 2.55 11.98
CA PRO A 190 -0.17 3.79 11.89
C PRO A 190 -1.50 3.57 11.16
N HIS A 191 -2.52 4.29 11.63
CA HIS A 191 -3.82 4.40 10.99
C HIS A 191 -4.24 5.86 10.89
N SER A 192 -4.92 6.21 9.80
CA SER A 192 -5.60 7.48 9.59
C SER A 192 -6.81 7.24 8.70
N ARG A 193 -7.99 7.02 9.30
CA ARG A 193 -9.21 6.69 8.56
C ARG A 193 -10.47 7.02 9.32
N HIS A 194 -11.54 7.36 8.59
CA HIS A 194 -12.89 7.61 9.12
C HIS A 194 -13.82 6.40 8.96
N THR A 195 -13.41 5.39 8.20
CA THR A 195 -14.21 4.20 7.91
C THR A 195 -13.46 2.92 8.23
N ALA A 196 -14.18 1.84 8.37
CA ALA A 196 -13.66 0.49 8.55
C ALA A 196 -14.56 -0.54 7.87
N VAL A 197 -14.02 -1.69 7.50
CA VAL A 197 -14.79 -2.92 7.31
C VAL A 197 -14.89 -3.61 8.67
N ARG A 198 -16.07 -4.11 9.03
CA ARG A 198 -16.26 -4.76 10.34
C ARG A 198 -15.39 -6.02 10.43
N SER A 199 -14.69 -6.18 11.55
CA SER A 199 -13.86 -7.37 11.78
C SER A 199 -14.67 -8.68 11.67
N GLU A 200 -15.88 -8.67 12.18
CA GLU A 200 -16.80 -9.82 12.11
C GLU A 200 -17.09 -10.23 10.65
N ASP A 201 -17.34 -9.26 9.75
CA ASP A 201 -17.63 -9.54 8.35
C ASP A 201 -16.40 -10.15 7.65
N ILE A 202 -15.19 -9.67 7.98
CA ILE A 202 -13.94 -10.23 7.45
C ILE A 202 -13.71 -11.65 7.98
N HIS A 203 -13.92 -11.89 9.28
CA HIS A 203 -13.79 -13.23 9.88
C HIS A 203 -14.80 -14.24 9.35
N ASN A 204 -16.00 -13.80 8.98
CA ASN A 204 -17.05 -14.65 8.41
C ASN A 204 -16.86 -14.93 6.91
N CYS A 205 -15.99 -14.18 6.23
CA CYS A 205 -15.69 -14.42 4.82
C CYS A 205 -14.74 -15.64 4.69
N LYS A 206 -15.23 -16.72 4.09
CA LYS A 206 -14.49 -17.99 3.96
C LYS A 206 -13.25 -17.90 3.09
N ASP A 207 -13.22 -16.95 2.18
CA ASP A 207 -12.14 -16.74 1.22
C ASP A 207 -11.00 -15.89 1.79
N LEU A 208 -11.15 -15.41 3.03
CA LEU A 208 -10.18 -14.53 3.69
C LEU A 208 -9.57 -15.20 4.93
N THR A 209 -8.26 -15.08 5.05
CA THR A 209 -7.51 -15.45 6.26
C THR A 209 -7.03 -14.19 6.96
N VAL A 210 -7.45 -13.98 8.22
CA VAL A 210 -6.98 -12.87 9.06
C VAL A 210 -5.61 -13.21 9.64
N LEU A 211 -4.64 -12.30 9.46
CA LEU A 211 -3.25 -12.48 9.88
C LEU A 211 -2.84 -11.58 11.05
N ALA A 212 -3.44 -10.40 11.14
CA ALA A 212 -3.18 -9.48 12.25
C ALA A 212 -4.41 -8.62 12.55
N GLU A 213 -4.65 -8.40 13.83
CA GLU A 213 -5.81 -7.67 14.33
C GLU A 213 -5.48 -6.88 15.61
N SER A 214 -6.18 -5.78 15.82
CA SER A 214 -6.13 -4.92 17.00
C SER A 214 -7.49 -4.89 17.67
N GLU A 215 -7.52 -4.93 19.01
CA GLU A 215 -8.76 -4.74 19.78
C GLU A 215 -9.39 -3.34 19.53
N GLU A 216 -8.55 -2.34 19.23
CA GLU A 216 -8.99 -0.97 19.03
C GLU A 216 -9.19 -0.59 17.55
N ALA A 217 -8.33 -1.12 16.67
CA ALA A 217 -8.32 -0.74 15.26
C ALA A 217 -8.96 -1.79 14.34
N GLY A 218 -9.38 -2.95 14.88
CA GLY A 218 -9.94 -4.06 14.11
C GLY A 218 -8.90 -4.80 13.28
N VAL A 219 -9.35 -5.52 12.26
CA VAL A 219 -8.47 -6.27 11.36
C VAL A 219 -7.52 -5.32 10.64
N LEU A 220 -6.22 -5.60 10.75
CA LEU A 220 -5.18 -4.89 10.02
C LEU A 220 -4.86 -5.57 8.70
N LEU A 221 -4.66 -6.89 8.76
CA LEU A 221 -4.09 -7.66 7.66
C LEU A 221 -4.90 -8.92 7.44
N CYS A 222 -5.43 -9.06 6.25
CA CYS A 222 -6.04 -10.31 5.76
C CYS A 222 -5.65 -10.54 4.30
N MET A 223 -5.82 -11.77 3.83
CA MET A 223 -5.51 -12.14 2.46
C MET A 223 -6.34 -13.31 1.98
N THR A 224 -6.43 -13.47 0.65
CA THR A 224 -6.93 -14.71 0.02
C THR A 224 -5.92 -15.83 0.13
N GLU A 225 -6.36 -17.07 -0.08
CA GLU A 225 -5.45 -18.20 -0.20
C GLU A 225 -4.38 -17.94 -1.27
N GLY A 226 -3.15 -18.34 -1.02
CA GLY A 226 -2.01 -18.06 -1.91
C GLY A 226 -1.58 -16.61 -2.02
N GLY A 227 -2.27 -15.66 -1.35
CA GLY A 227 -1.89 -14.24 -1.34
C GLY A 227 -2.07 -13.51 -2.67
N LYS A 228 -3.00 -13.96 -3.50
CA LYS A 228 -3.39 -13.27 -4.76
C LYS A 228 -3.89 -11.85 -4.47
N GLN A 229 -4.67 -11.70 -3.39
CA GLN A 229 -5.13 -10.42 -2.89
C GLN A 229 -4.73 -10.30 -1.41
N ILE A 230 -4.05 -9.24 -1.05
CA ILE A 230 -3.60 -8.91 0.30
C ILE A 230 -4.17 -7.55 0.68
N PHE A 231 -4.81 -7.45 1.85
CA PHE A 231 -5.52 -6.25 2.31
C PHE A 231 -4.92 -5.77 3.63
N VAL A 232 -4.43 -4.53 3.64
CA VAL A 232 -3.82 -3.87 4.79
C VAL A 232 -4.61 -2.62 5.14
N MET A 233 -5.34 -2.62 6.26
CA MET A 233 -6.24 -1.53 6.67
C MET A 233 -5.51 -0.34 7.29
N GLY A 234 -4.22 -0.45 7.57
CA GLY A 234 -3.35 0.60 8.08
C GLY A 234 -2.37 1.11 7.04
N HIS A 235 -1.39 1.88 7.50
CA HIS A 235 -0.40 2.54 6.66
C HIS A 235 1.04 2.15 7.07
N PRO A 236 1.50 0.92 6.74
CA PRO A 236 2.87 0.50 7.06
C PRO A 236 3.92 1.35 6.33
N GLU A 237 3.58 1.98 5.20
CA GLU A 237 4.45 2.82 4.40
C GLU A 237 4.75 4.20 5.01
N TYR A 238 3.94 4.66 5.97
CA TYR A 238 4.04 6.03 6.51
C TYR A 238 5.40 6.35 7.11
N ASP A 239 5.84 7.58 6.85
CA ASP A 239 7.01 8.17 7.47
C ASP A 239 6.73 8.67 8.87
N ARG A 240 7.84 8.95 9.61
CA ARG A 240 7.76 9.46 10.99
C ARG A 240 6.82 10.65 11.14
N TYR A 241 6.82 11.58 10.19
CA TYR A 241 6.09 12.83 10.26
C TYR A 241 4.77 12.84 9.50
N THR A 242 4.35 11.75 8.87
CA THR A 242 3.13 11.74 8.06
C THR A 242 1.89 12.09 8.90
N LEU A 243 1.70 11.45 10.06
CA LEU A 243 0.58 11.78 10.96
C LEU A 243 0.74 13.17 11.59
N HIS A 244 1.96 13.63 11.86
CA HIS A 244 2.23 14.98 12.34
C HIS A 244 1.78 16.03 11.31
N ASN A 245 2.18 15.86 10.05
CA ASN A 245 1.82 16.80 8.99
C ASN A 245 0.30 16.82 8.76
N GLU A 246 -0.35 15.67 8.84
CA GLU A 246 -1.80 15.56 8.77
C GLU A 246 -2.49 16.27 9.94
N TYR A 247 -2.03 16.03 11.17
CA TYR A 247 -2.53 16.69 12.38
C TYR A 247 -2.40 18.22 12.29
N GLN A 248 -1.21 18.72 11.94
CA GLN A 248 -0.95 20.14 11.82
C GLN A 248 -1.76 20.80 10.69
N ARG A 249 -1.91 20.12 9.57
CA ARG A 249 -2.75 20.57 8.44
C ARG A 249 -4.21 20.75 8.88
N ASP A 250 -4.78 19.74 9.57
CA ASP A 250 -6.19 19.73 9.93
C ASP A 250 -6.44 20.71 11.09
N LYS A 251 -5.54 20.80 12.06
CA LYS A 251 -5.54 21.82 13.13
C LYS A 251 -5.46 23.24 12.54
N GLY A 252 -4.59 23.45 11.56
CA GLY A 252 -4.45 24.75 10.86
C GLY A 252 -5.69 25.16 10.06
N LYS A 253 -6.51 24.19 9.62
CA LYS A 253 -7.82 24.44 8.99
C LYS A 253 -8.97 24.63 9.99
N GLY A 254 -8.70 24.58 11.28
CA GLY A 254 -9.73 24.68 12.33
C GLY A 254 -10.63 23.46 12.44
N LEU A 255 -10.23 22.32 11.88
CA LEU A 255 -10.99 21.07 12.00
C LEU A 255 -10.82 20.49 13.40
N SER A 256 -11.88 19.88 13.93
CA SER A 256 -11.81 19.13 15.19
C SER A 256 -11.06 17.81 14.92
N ILE A 257 -9.78 17.78 15.27
CA ILE A 257 -8.93 16.62 15.17
C ILE A 257 -8.28 16.32 16.52
N ASP A 258 -8.30 15.06 16.94
CA ASP A 258 -7.59 14.64 18.12
C ASP A 258 -6.09 14.49 17.86
N LEU A 259 -5.34 14.52 18.96
CA LEU A 259 -3.94 14.15 18.92
C LEU A 259 -3.80 12.68 18.44
N PRO A 260 -2.88 12.37 17.50
CA PRO A 260 -2.70 11.00 17.06
C PRO A 260 -2.23 10.11 18.23
N LYS A 261 -3.01 9.04 18.49
CA LYS A 261 -2.82 8.13 19.63
C LYS A 261 -1.47 7.41 19.55
N ASN A 262 -0.77 7.26 20.68
CA ASN A 262 0.50 6.54 20.83
C ASN A 262 1.61 7.02 19.86
N TYR A 263 1.57 8.26 19.44
CA TYR A 263 2.46 8.80 18.42
C TYR A 263 3.50 9.77 18.98
N TYR A 264 3.08 10.72 19.79
CA TYR A 264 4.01 11.62 20.46
C TYR A 264 4.42 11.08 21.85
N PRO A 265 5.70 11.21 22.23
CA PRO A 265 6.11 10.92 23.60
C PRO A 265 5.31 11.79 24.59
N GLU A 266 4.70 11.14 25.59
CA GLU A 266 3.91 11.82 26.65
C GLU A 266 2.74 12.66 26.10
N ASP A 267 2.21 12.32 24.91
CA ASP A 267 1.16 13.04 24.19
C ASP A 267 1.47 14.54 23.96
N ASP A 268 2.75 14.90 23.84
CA ASP A 268 3.24 16.25 23.62
C ASP A 268 3.59 16.48 22.14
N ASP A 269 2.78 17.26 21.42
CA ASP A 269 2.94 17.53 19.98
C ASP A 269 4.16 18.42 19.63
N THR A 270 4.85 18.92 20.62
CA THR A 270 6.13 19.63 20.46
C THR A 270 7.33 18.67 20.42
N LYS A 271 7.16 17.42 20.89
CA LYS A 271 8.20 16.40 20.90
C LYS A 271 8.27 15.67 19.56
N LYS A 272 9.48 15.17 19.25
CA LYS A 272 9.69 14.37 18.06
C LYS A 272 8.90 13.06 18.15
N PRO A 273 8.04 12.73 17.14
CA PRO A 273 7.28 11.48 17.14
C PRO A 273 8.18 10.24 17.18
N ALA A 274 7.75 9.21 17.90
CA ALA A 274 8.43 7.92 17.91
C ALA A 274 8.13 7.12 16.63
N LEU A 275 9.14 6.57 15.97
CA LEU A 275 8.97 5.66 14.84
C LEU A 275 9.00 4.22 15.36
N GLN A 276 7.83 3.59 15.44
CA GLN A 276 7.66 2.29 16.11
C GLN A 276 7.24 1.16 15.17
N TRP A 277 7.05 1.43 13.86
CA TRP A 277 6.51 0.48 12.89
C TRP A 277 7.47 0.10 11.75
N ARG A 278 8.60 0.79 11.59
CA ARG A 278 9.49 0.65 10.44
C ARG A 278 9.99 -0.79 10.21
N SER A 279 10.41 -1.48 11.26
CA SER A 279 10.95 -2.84 11.13
C SER A 279 9.90 -3.84 10.67
N HIS A 280 8.70 -3.79 11.24
CA HIS A 280 7.58 -4.65 10.84
C HIS A 280 7.07 -4.31 9.44
N SER A 281 7.02 -3.02 9.10
CA SER A 281 6.69 -2.56 7.73
C SER A 281 7.69 -3.11 6.71
N ASN A 282 8.98 -2.97 6.97
CA ASN A 282 10.02 -3.52 6.11
C ASN A 282 9.88 -5.05 5.94
N ASN A 283 9.60 -5.77 7.03
CA ASN A 283 9.36 -7.21 6.97
C ASN A 283 8.11 -7.54 6.15
N LEU A 284 7.02 -6.78 6.30
CA LEU A 284 5.78 -6.99 5.54
C LEU A 284 6.02 -6.90 4.04
N TYR A 285 6.64 -5.81 3.58
CA TYR A 285 6.92 -5.63 2.15
C TYR A 285 7.95 -6.63 1.63
N SER A 286 9.01 -6.93 2.40
CA SER A 286 9.99 -7.94 2.02
C SER A 286 9.39 -9.34 1.93
N ASN A 287 8.50 -9.72 2.87
CA ASN A 287 7.79 -11.00 2.83
C ASN A 287 6.83 -11.08 1.65
N TRP A 288 6.08 -10.01 1.36
CA TRP A 288 5.24 -9.94 0.18
C TRP A 288 6.06 -10.15 -1.09
N LEU A 289 7.11 -9.35 -1.30
CA LEU A 289 7.99 -9.46 -2.48
C LEU A 289 8.62 -10.83 -2.62
N ASN A 290 9.07 -11.44 -1.51
CA ASN A 290 9.74 -12.74 -1.57
C ASN A 290 8.77 -13.90 -1.76
N TYR A 291 7.72 -13.99 -0.95
CA TYR A 291 6.89 -15.21 -0.87
C TYR A 291 5.65 -15.17 -1.78
N TYR A 292 5.14 -14.00 -2.13
CA TYR A 292 3.90 -13.85 -2.89
C TYR A 292 4.09 -13.21 -4.26
N VAL A 293 5.28 -12.65 -4.51
CA VAL A 293 5.68 -12.11 -5.80
C VAL A 293 6.77 -12.98 -6.42
N TYR A 294 7.98 -12.93 -5.89
CA TYR A 294 9.16 -13.58 -6.50
C TYR A 294 9.06 -15.10 -6.60
N GLN A 295 8.63 -15.80 -5.53
CA GLN A 295 8.57 -17.27 -5.51
C GLN A 295 7.35 -17.85 -6.26
N VAL A 296 6.32 -17.04 -6.52
CA VAL A 296 5.06 -17.48 -7.14
C VAL A 296 4.97 -17.07 -8.60
N THR A 297 5.56 -15.94 -8.96
CA THR A 297 5.52 -15.44 -10.34
C THR A 297 6.24 -16.39 -11.30
N PRO A 298 5.67 -16.69 -12.48
CA PRO A 298 6.36 -17.46 -13.50
C PRO A 298 7.55 -16.66 -14.06
N TYR A 299 8.56 -17.36 -14.59
CA TYR A 299 9.70 -16.70 -15.21
C TYR A 299 9.28 -15.87 -16.43
N ASP A 300 8.37 -16.39 -17.24
CA ASP A 300 7.70 -15.66 -18.30
C ASP A 300 6.35 -15.13 -17.81
N LEU A 301 6.17 -13.81 -17.81
CA LEU A 301 4.94 -13.18 -17.35
C LEU A 301 3.72 -13.54 -18.20
N ASP A 302 3.91 -13.94 -19.46
CA ASP A 302 2.80 -14.38 -20.30
C ASP A 302 2.14 -15.67 -19.81
N GLU A 303 2.82 -16.44 -18.95
CA GLU A 303 2.25 -17.61 -18.28
C GLU A 303 1.34 -17.25 -17.09
N ILE A 304 1.24 -15.98 -16.68
CA ILE A 304 0.26 -15.58 -15.67
C ILE A 304 -1.13 -15.85 -16.19
N SER A 305 -1.82 -16.75 -15.53
CA SER A 305 -3.21 -17.11 -15.85
C SER A 305 -4.14 -16.66 -14.72
N PRO A 306 -5.45 -16.55 -14.98
CA PRO A 306 -6.42 -16.39 -13.91
C PRO A 306 -6.26 -17.58 -12.96
N ALA A 307 -5.59 -17.39 -11.83
CA ALA A 307 -5.59 -18.39 -10.77
C ALA A 307 -7.05 -18.65 -10.38
N ALA A 308 -7.42 -19.89 -10.17
CA ALA A 308 -8.74 -20.21 -9.68
C ALA A 308 -8.99 -19.39 -8.41
N TRP A 309 -9.98 -18.52 -8.47
CA TRP A 309 -10.53 -17.80 -7.35
C TRP A 309 -11.41 -18.79 -6.59
N ILE A 310 -10.80 -19.68 -5.83
CA ILE A 310 -11.50 -20.63 -4.96
C ILE A 310 -10.74 -20.71 -3.65
#